data_be56f20716a255316efc967bf0308b55
#
_entry.id   be56f20716a255316efc967bf0308b55
#
_cell.length_a   1.000
_cell.length_b   1.000
_cell.length_c   1.000
_cell.angle_alpha   90.00
_cell.angle_beta   90.00
_cell.angle_gamma   90.00
#
_symmetry.space_group_name_H-M   'P 1'
#
loop_
_entity.id
_entity.type
_entity.pdbx_description
1 polymer ?
#
loop_
_entity_poly.entity_id
_entity_poly.type
_entity_poly.pdbx_seq_one_letter_code
_entity_poly.pdbx_strand_id
1 'polypeptide(L)'
;MSLPRRFIFSALACAVLFAASVLSAKASSFTIDTNPPNASISTFGNPNTATYGQVITAVAGTTTLDSFSFKIQTTGSITYRAYVMAWNGTQAVGPILFESANQVATGIGFQQYTYNTVGVGLSPGTQYVLFASISNTYLPGNSAGTMAARSDNPYAGGSFVYMNNGPSFSLLTSTPWSSFSGYDLAITANFSDNVPGALVAPVPEPATMLLLSTGLAGVVAKVKRRKRNSHRT
;
A
#
# COMPACT_ATOMS: atom_id res chain seq x y z
N MET A 1 -3.39 34.52 -53.51
CA MET A 1 -2.09 33.89 -53.15
C MET A 1 -2.42 32.77 -52.13
N SER A 2 -2.60 31.53 -52.64
CA SER A 2 -3.02 30.38 -51.86
C SER A 2 -1.80 29.79 -51.10
N LEU A 3 -1.93 29.62 -49.79
CA LEU A 3 -0.94 28.92 -48.99
C LEU A 3 -0.78 27.47 -49.54
N PRO A 4 0.44 26.95 -49.70
CA PRO A 4 0.59 25.60 -50.16
C PRO A 4 0.01 24.61 -49.16
N ARG A 5 -0.92 23.78 -49.63
CA ARG A 5 -1.64 22.74 -48.82
C ARG A 5 -0.72 21.85 -47.95
N ARG A 6 0.55 21.71 -48.33
CA ARG A 6 1.55 20.93 -47.60
C ARG A 6 1.88 21.46 -46.20
N PHE A 7 1.80 22.79 -45.96
CA PHE A 7 2.06 23.36 -44.62
C PHE A 7 0.91 23.16 -43.63
N ILE A 8 -0.33 23.06 -44.14
CA ILE A 8 -1.50 22.83 -43.29
C ILE A 8 -1.50 21.40 -42.74
N PHE A 9 -1.13 20.40 -43.58
CA PHE A 9 -1.08 19.01 -43.16
C PHE A 9 0.03 18.75 -42.13
N SER A 10 1.21 19.38 -42.24
CA SER A 10 2.28 19.24 -41.25
C SER A 10 1.94 19.84 -39.90
N ALA A 11 1.26 20.97 -39.86
CA ALA A 11 0.84 21.59 -38.60
C ALA A 11 -0.26 20.77 -37.89
N LEU A 12 -1.18 20.18 -38.66
CA LEU A 12 -2.25 19.35 -38.13
C LEU A 12 -1.73 18.02 -37.61
N ALA A 13 -0.76 17.40 -38.30
CA ALA A 13 -0.12 16.15 -37.86
C ALA A 13 0.68 16.33 -36.57
N CYS A 14 1.40 17.45 -36.40
CA CYS A 14 2.08 17.75 -35.12
C CYS A 14 1.07 18.00 -33.96
N ALA A 15 -0.06 18.64 -34.21
CA ALA A 15 -1.05 18.86 -33.17
C ALA A 15 -1.72 17.56 -32.71
N VAL A 16 -1.96 16.61 -33.60
CA VAL A 16 -2.55 15.30 -33.29
C VAL A 16 -1.55 14.41 -32.54
N LEU A 17 -0.27 14.43 -32.89
CA LEU A 17 0.78 13.71 -32.17
C LEU A 17 1.00 14.22 -30.73
N PHE A 18 0.84 15.52 -30.49
CA PHE A 18 0.94 16.10 -29.15
C PHE A 18 -0.30 15.81 -28.28
N ALA A 19 -1.47 15.66 -28.88
CA ALA A 19 -2.68 15.32 -28.13
C ALA A 19 -2.73 13.87 -27.66
N ALA A 20 -1.98 12.96 -28.29
CA ALA A 20 -1.94 11.54 -27.93
C ALA A 20 -1.05 11.20 -26.73
N SER A 21 -0.25 12.14 -26.19
CA SER A 21 0.75 11.87 -25.16
C SER A 21 0.32 12.20 -23.73
N VAL A 22 -0.93 12.59 -23.51
CA VAL A 22 -1.42 12.90 -22.14
C VAL A 22 -2.27 11.74 -21.59
N LEU A 23 -1.71 10.55 -21.57
CA LEU A 23 -2.22 9.48 -20.72
C LEU A 23 -1.72 9.75 -19.30
N SER A 24 -2.55 10.39 -18.49
CA SER A 24 -2.29 10.46 -17.04
C SER A 24 -2.25 9.04 -16.50
N ALA A 25 -1.06 8.55 -16.14
CA ALA A 25 -0.95 7.33 -15.36
C ALA A 25 -1.71 7.58 -14.03
N LYS A 26 -2.85 6.92 -13.84
CA LYS A 26 -3.53 6.93 -12.54
C LYS A 26 -2.72 6.01 -11.63
N ALA A 27 -2.33 6.52 -10.47
CA ALA A 27 -1.84 5.68 -9.39
C ALA A 27 -2.91 4.62 -9.10
N SER A 28 -2.52 3.35 -9.16
CA SER A 28 -3.40 2.24 -8.79
C SER A 28 -3.38 2.11 -7.26
N SER A 29 -4.54 2.01 -6.64
CA SER A 29 -4.65 1.71 -5.22
C SER A 29 -5.56 0.51 -5.04
N PHE A 30 -5.26 -0.30 -4.05
CA PHE A 30 -6.03 -1.49 -3.69
C PHE A 30 -6.12 -1.61 -2.17
N THR A 31 -7.24 -2.13 -1.68
CA THR A 31 -7.45 -2.36 -0.25
C THR A 31 -7.93 -3.78 -0.03
N ILE A 32 -7.26 -4.52 0.86
CA ILE A 32 -7.80 -5.72 1.48
C ILE A 32 -8.55 -5.24 2.72
N ASP A 33 -9.86 -5.50 2.80
CA ASP A 33 -10.69 -5.17 3.96
C ASP A 33 -11.58 -6.36 4.31
N THR A 34 -11.32 -6.92 5.50
CA THR A 34 -12.09 -8.04 6.04
C THR A 34 -13.06 -7.59 7.15
N ASN A 35 -13.31 -6.29 7.30
CA ASN A 35 -14.28 -5.75 8.24
C ASN A 35 -15.72 -5.76 7.68
N PRO A 36 -16.76 -5.72 8.53
CA PRO A 36 -16.70 -5.77 9.98
C PRO A 36 -16.43 -7.18 10.52
N PRO A 37 -15.88 -7.32 11.74
CA PRO A 37 -15.69 -8.64 12.37
C PRO A 37 -17.03 -9.31 12.68
N ASN A 38 -17.09 -10.64 12.55
CA ASN A 38 -18.21 -11.48 12.98
C ASN A 38 -17.75 -12.53 14.01
N ALA A 39 -16.45 -12.57 14.30
CA ALA A 39 -15.80 -13.49 15.22
C ALA A 39 -14.65 -12.80 15.97
N SER A 40 -14.03 -13.55 16.87
CA SER A 40 -12.83 -13.12 17.58
C SER A 40 -11.94 -14.30 17.91
N ILE A 41 -10.64 -14.08 18.07
CA ILE A 41 -9.67 -15.09 18.43
C ILE A 41 -8.96 -14.67 19.72
N SER A 42 -9.09 -15.49 20.76
CA SER A 42 -8.39 -15.39 22.05
C SER A 42 -7.31 -16.49 22.10
N THR A 43 -6.21 -16.35 22.77
CA THR A 43 -5.79 -15.25 23.64
C THR A 43 -4.46 -14.72 23.14
N PHE A 44 -4.47 -13.54 22.51
CA PHE A 44 -3.26 -12.85 22.08
C PHE A 44 -2.56 -12.23 23.28
N GLY A 45 -1.28 -12.53 23.48
CA GLY A 45 -0.50 -11.94 24.57
C GLY A 45 0.05 -13.00 25.56
N ASN A 46 0.49 -12.54 26.72
CA ASN A 46 1.07 -13.36 27.78
C ASN A 46 -0.02 -13.90 28.72
N PRO A 47 0.03 -15.18 29.14
CA PRO A 47 1.05 -16.21 28.91
C PRO A 47 0.81 -17.09 27.66
N ASN A 48 -0.20 -16.79 26.85
CA ASN A 48 -0.71 -17.72 25.86
C ASN A 48 -0.01 -17.58 24.49
N THR A 49 -0.63 -16.87 23.54
CA THR A 49 -0.14 -16.82 22.16
C THR A 49 0.56 -15.49 21.89
N ALA A 50 1.86 -15.54 21.76
CA ALA A 50 2.69 -14.34 21.62
C ALA A 50 2.55 -13.65 20.25
N THR A 51 2.12 -14.37 19.21
CA THR A 51 2.08 -13.84 17.83
C THR A 51 0.80 -14.26 17.11
N TYR A 52 0.08 -13.26 16.57
CA TYR A 52 -1.06 -13.43 15.67
C TYR A 52 -0.81 -12.67 14.37
N GLY A 53 -1.12 -13.29 13.23
CA GLY A 53 -0.92 -12.70 11.92
C GLY A 53 -1.99 -13.06 10.90
N GLN A 54 -2.02 -12.29 9.84
CA GLN A 54 -2.80 -12.53 8.62
C GLN A 54 -1.86 -12.68 7.45
N VAL A 55 -1.91 -13.81 6.78
CA VAL A 55 -1.24 -13.99 5.50
C VAL A 55 -2.02 -13.26 4.42
N ILE A 56 -1.31 -12.54 3.59
CA ILE A 56 -1.85 -11.85 2.42
C ILE A 56 -1.06 -12.21 1.18
N THR A 57 -1.69 -12.10 0.01
CA THR A 57 -1.00 -12.16 -1.29
C THR A 57 -0.94 -10.76 -1.89
N ALA A 58 0.27 -10.29 -2.22
CA ALA A 58 0.44 -8.98 -2.85
C ALA A 58 -0.26 -8.95 -4.22
N VAL A 59 -1.06 -7.90 -4.44
CA VAL A 59 -1.95 -7.80 -5.60
C VAL A 59 -1.17 -7.37 -6.84
N ALA A 60 -1.53 -7.91 -8.00
CA ALA A 60 -0.97 -7.47 -9.27
C ALA A 60 -1.29 -5.98 -9.53
N GLY A 61 -0.28 -5.22 -9.98
CA GLY A 61 -0.43 -3.79 -10.26
C GLY A 61 -0.23 -2.87 -9.05
N THR A 62 0.00 -3.43 -7.84
CA THR A 62 0.44 -2.67 -6.67
C THR A 62 1.77 -3.22 -6.18
N THR A 63 2.70 -2.35 -5.83
CA THR A 63 4.06 -2.74 -5.43
C THR A 63 4.40 -2.32 -4.01
N THR A 64 3.48 -1.63 -3.34
CA THR A 64 3.77 -0.98 -2.06
C THR A 64 2.62 -1.23 -1.10
N LEU A 65 2.93 -1.68 0.12
CA LEU A 65 2.01 -1.66 1.25
C LEU A 65 2.19 -0.32 1.96
N ASP A 66 1.15 0.48 2.00
CA ASP A 66 1.18 1.83 2.61
C ASP A 66 0.81 1.80 4.09
N SER A 67 -0.19 0.98 4.44
CA SER A 67 -0.64 0.82 5.82
C SER A 67 -1.40 -0.49 6.01
N PHE A 68 -1.47 -0.93 7.27
CA PHE A 68 -2.38 -2.00 7.68
C PHE A 68 -2.89 -1.77 9.11
N SER A 69 -3.95 -2.47 9.50
CA SER A 69 -4.53 -2.34 10.84
C SER A 69 -4.99 -3.67 11.40
N PHE A 70 -4.97 -3.75 12.75
CA PHE A 70 -5.63 -4.80 13.53
C PHE A 70 -6.64 -4.17 14.49
N LYS A 71 -7.61 -4.98 14.93
CA LYS A 71 -8.53 -4.61 16.01
C LYS A 71 -8.29 -5.52 17.21
N ILE A 72 -7.91 -4.91 18.34
CA ILE A 72 -7.54 -5.61 19.58
C ILE A 72 -8.39 -5.08 20.71
N GLN A 73 -8.84 -5.97 21.61
CA GLN A 73 -9.44 -5.63 22.90
C GLN A 73 -8.72 -6.36 24.03
N THR A 74 -8.67 -5.75 25.21
CA THR A 74 -8.11 -6.34 26.42
C THR A 74 -8.71 -5.68 27.66
N THR A 75 -8.78 -6.42 28.77
CA THR A 75 -9.16 -5.86 30.07
C THR A 75 -7.99 -5.22 30.82
N GLY A 76 -6.76 -5.40 30.33
CA GLY A 76 -5.54 -4.80 30.85
C GLY A 76 -4.80 -4.00 29.81
N SER A 77 -3.49 -4.21 29.70
CA SER A 77 -2.65 -3.64 28.66
C SER A 77 -1.76 -4.71 28.02
N ILE A 78 -1.57 -4.62 26.71
CA ILE A 78 -0.69 -5.50 25.95
C ILE A 78 0.29 -4.60 25.21
N THR A 79 1.58 -4.70 25.59
CA THR A 79 2.66 -4.05 24.82
C THR A 79 3.13 -5.02 23.73
N TYR A 80 3.14 -4.59 22.48
CA TYR A 80 3.47 -5.41 21.32
C TYR A 80 4.10 -4.55 20.23
N ARG A 81 4.58 -5.19 19.16
CA ARG A 81 4.95 -4.53 17.90
C ARG A 81 4.22 -5.18 16.75
N ALA A 82 4.01 -4.41 15.68
CA ALA A 82 3.47 -4.89 14.42
C ALA A 82 4.61 -5.06 13.41
N TYR A 83 4.48 -6.06 12.55
CA TYR A 83 5.53 -6.48 11.61
C TYR A 83 4.96 -6.84 10.25
N VAL A 84 5.84 -6.76 9.23
CA VAL A 84 5.62 -7.33 7.90
C VAL A 84 6.84 -8.18 7.54
N MET A 85 6.63 -9.41 7.11
CA MET A 85 7.67 -10.30 6.60
C MET A 85 7.14 -11.10 5.40
N ALA A 86 8.03 -11.62 4.55
CA ALA A 86 7.65 -12.57 3.51
C ALA A 86 7.16 -13.89 4.16
N TRP A 87 6.29 -14.62 3.43
CA TRP A 87 5.70 -15.87 3.85
C TRP A 87 5.98 -16.97 2.84
N ASN A 88 6.43 -18.16 3.30
CA ASN A 88 6.77 -19.30 2.44
C ASN A 88 5.69 -20.38 2.34
N GLY A 89 4.50 -20.09 2.86
CA GLY A 89 3.40 -21.05 2.96
C GLY A 89 3.25 -21.68 4.35
N THR A 90 4.28 -21.66 5.19
CA THR A 90 4.26 -22.27 6.53
C THR A 90 4.81 -21.37 7.63
N GLN A 91 5.72 -20.46 7.32
CA GLN A 91 6.38 -19.58 8.31
C GLN A 91 6.84 -18.28 7.67
N ALA A 92 7.12 -17.28 8.50
CA ALA A 92 7.78 -16.04 8.07
C ALA A 92 9.22 -16.36 7.61
N VAL A 93 9.68 -15.67 6.57
CA VAL A 93 11.03 -15.84 6.00
C VAL A 93 11.64 -14.50 5.61
N GLY A 94 12.97 -14.50 5.46
CA GLY A 94 13.72 -13.32 5.03
C GLY A 94 13.84 -12.24 6.12
N PRO A 95 14.22 -11.03 5.74
CA PRO A 95 14.35 -9.93 6.67
C PRO A 95 12.99 -9.39 7.11
N ILE A 96 12.95 -8.67 8.22
CA ILE A 96 11.81 -7.83 8.61
C ILE A 96 11.69 -6.69 7.61
N LEU A 97 10.56 -6.61 6.90
CA LEU A 97 10.28 -5.53 5.93
C LEU A 97 9.73 -4.28 6.62
N PHE A 98 9.00 -4.48 7.72
CA PHE A 98 8.49 -3.42 8.58
C PHE A 98 8.43 -3.88 10.01
N GLU A 99 8.79 -2.99 10.93
CA GLU A 99 8.62 -3.13 12.37
C GLU A 99 8.13 -1.81 12.95
N SER A 100 7.04 -1.82 13.70
CA SER A 100 6.55 -0.64 14.40
C SER A 100 7.36 -0.36 15.66
N ALA A 101 7.28 0.87 16.17
CA ALA A 101 7.59 1.14 17.56
C ALA A 101 6.69 0.31 18.48
N ASN A 102 7.02 0.26 19.79
CA ASN A 102 6.15 -0.37 20.78
C ASN A 102 4.76 0.28 20.75
N GLN A 103 3.75 -0.56 20.67
CA GLN A 103 2.34 -0.21 20.76
C GLN A 103 1.78 -0.72 22.07
N VAL A 104 0.75 -0.05 22.59
CA VAL A 104 0.05 -0.51 23.78
C VAL A 104 -1.43 -0.62 23.45
N ALA A 105 -1.95 -1.85 23.42
CA ALA A 105 -3.37 -2.09 23.32
C ALA A 105 -4.01 -2.00 24.70
N THR A 106 -5.14 -1.28 24.79
CA THR A 106 -5.94 -1.11 25.98
C THR A 106 -7.44 -1.04 25.58
N GLY A 107 -8.33 -1.31 26.53
CA GLY A 107 -9.79 -1.13 26.35
C GLY A 107 -10.56 -2.44 26.15
N ILE A 108 -11.76 -2.46 26.75
CA ILE A 108 -12.65 -3.64 26.78
C ILE A 108 -13.45 -3.85 25.48
N GLY A 109 -13.42 -2.90 24.56
CA GLY A 109 -13.98 -3.04 23.21
C GLY A 109 -12.87 -3.09 22.16
N PHE A 110 -13.17 -3.60 20.97
CA PHE A 110 -12.22 -3.63 19.88
C PHE A 110 -11.78 -2.22 19.47
N GLN A 111 -10.52 -1.90 19.73
CA GLN A 111 -9.86 -0.68 19.25
C GLN A 111 -9.05 -1.00 17.99
N GLN A 112 -9.10 -0.12 17.01
CA GLN A 112 -8.31 -0.27 15.78
C GLN A 112 -6.93 0.38 15.96
N TYR A 113 -5.89 -0.38 15.65
CA TYR A 113 -4.49 0.05 15.64
C TYR A 113 -4.00 0.01 14.21
N THR A 114 -3.61 1.18 13.67
CA THR A 114 -3.16 1.35 12.29
C THR A 114 -1.67 1.65 12.25
N TYR A 115 -0.96 0.97 11.34
CA TYR A 115 0.48 1.08 11.14
C TYR A 115 0.75 1.62 9.73
N ASN A 116 1.37 2.78 9.66
CA ASN A 116 1.87 3.34 8.41
C ASN A 116 3.24 2.75 8.12
N THR A 117 3.38 2.04 7.02
CA THR A 117 4.60 1.30 6.68
C THR A 117 5.61 2.15 5.92
N VAL A 118 5.27 3.42 5.61
CA VAL A 118 6.10 4.34 4.80
C VAL A 118 6.44 3.72 3.42
N GLY A 119 5.55 2.87 2.90
CA GLY A 119 5.70 2.26 1.59
C GLY A 119 6.65 1.05 1.56
N VAL A 120 6.29 -0.03 2.25
CA VAL A 120 7.02 -1.30 2.12
C VAL A 120 6.84 -1.89 0.73
N GLY A 121 7.95 -2.07 -0.01
CA GLY A 121 7.94 -2.69 -1.33
C GLY A 121 7.57 -4.18 -1.26
N LEU A 122 6.60 -4.59 -2.07
CA LEU A 122 6.14 -5.97 -2.18
C LEU A 122 6.24 -6.46 -3.63
N SER A 123 6.51 -7.75 -3.80
CA SER A 123 6.50 -8.40 -5.11
C SER A 123 5.10 -8.96 -5.41
N PRO A 124 4.45 -8.57 -6.52
CA PRO A 124 3.13 -9.08 -6.89
C PRO A 124 3.07 -10.61 -6.92
N GLY A 125 1.96 -11.16 -6.42
CA GLY A 125 1.74 -12.62 -6.34
C GLY A 125 2.50 -13.33 -5.22
N THR A 126 3.39 -12.65 -4.51
CA THR A 126 4.12 -13.20 -3.36
C THR A 126 3.28 -13.08 -2.09
N GLN A 127 3.37 -14.07 -1.23
CA GLN A 127 2.72 -14.04 0.08
C GLN A 127 3.58 -13.35 1.12
N TYR A 128 2.91 -12.59 1.98
CA TYR A 128 3.48 -11.91 3.13
C TYR A 128 2.60 -12.15 4.35
N VAL A 129 3.18 -12.03 5.54
CA VAL A 129 2.43 -12.05 6.80
C VAL A 129 2.49 -10.69 7.46
N LEU A 130 1.32 -10.11 7.73
CA LEU A 130 1.12 -8.95 8.58
C LEU A 130 0.82 -9.48 9.98
N PHE A 131 1.61 -9.13 11.00
CA PHE A 131 1.42 -9.73 12.31
C PHE A 131 1.73 -8.78 13.46
N ALA A 132 1.10 -9.06 14.60
CA ALA A 132 1.40 -8.47 15.89
C ALA A 132 2.11 -9.52 16.76
N SER A 133 3.16 -9.12 17.46
CA SER A 133 3.91 -9.99 18.35
C SER A 133 4.35 -9.27 19.62
N ILE A 134 4.23 -9.97 20.75
CA ILE A 134 4.78 -9.52 22.04
C ILE A 134 6.20 -10.04 22.28
N SER A 135 6.77 -10.86 21.39
CA SER A 135 8.03 -11.57 21.65
C SER A 135 9.20 -10.64 21.99
N ASN A 136 9.31 -9.51 21.28
CA ASN A 136 10.33 -8.48 21.56
C ASN A 136 9.92 -7.50 22.68
N THR A 137 8.70 -7.62 23.19
CA THR A 137 8.15 -6.82 24.29
C THR A 137 7.60 -7.71 25.40
N TYR A 138 8.08 -8.94 25.50
CA TYR A 138 7.62 -9.94 26.44
C TYR A 138 7.97 -9.52 27.86
N LEU A 139 7.00 -9.00 28.59
CA LEU A 139 7.16 -8.54 29.96
C LEU A 139 6.27 -9.35 30.89
N PRO A 140 6.77 -9.74 32.08
CA PRO A 140 5.91 -10.22 33.18
C PRO A 140 4.84 -9.14 33.45
N GLY A 141 3.55 -9.52 33.43
CA GLY A 141 2.45 -8.59 33.65
C GLY A 141 1.79 -8.03 32.39
N ASN A 142 2.30 -8.30 31.18
CA ASN A 142 1.50 -8.10 29.97
C ASN A 142 0.22 -8.95 30.07
N SER A 143 -0.90 -8.34 29.77
CA SER A 143 -2.19 -9.02 29.73
C SER A 143 -2.34 -9.83 28.43
N ALA A 144 -3.31 -10.74 28.43
CA ALA A 144 -3.81 -11.33 27.21
C ALA A 144 -5.04 -10.54 26.73
N GLY A 145 -5.30 -10.60 25.45
CA GLY A 145 -6.46 -9.97 24.83
C GLY A 145 -7.04 -10.82 23.70
N THR A 146 -7.91 -10.20 22.93
CA THR A 146 -8.62 -10.84 21.84
C THR A 146 -8.43 -9.98 20.58
N MET A 147 -8.15 -10.61 19.45
CA MET A 147 -8.15 -9.94 18.15
C MET A 147 -9.48 -10.20 17.42
N ALA A 148 -10.00 -9.18 16.80
CA ALA A 148 -11.20 -9.28 15.97
C ALA A 148 -10.91 -10.12 14.72
N ALA A 149 -11.88 -10.96 14.33
CA ALA A 149 -11.73 -11.92 13.24
C ALA A 149 -13.02 -12.09 12.43
N ARG A 150 -12.90 -12.82 11.35
CA ARG A 150 -13.98 -13.36 10.51
C ARG A 150 -13.87 -14.88 10.50
N SER A 151 -15.00 -15.58 10.66
CA SER A 151 -15.09 -17.04 10.61
C SER A 151 -15.63 -17.58 9.28
N ASP A 152 -15.84 -16.69 8.31
CA ASP A 152 -16.40 -16.99 7.00
C ASP A 152 -15.40 -16.82 5.85
N ASN A 153 -14.10 -16.66 6.18
CA ASN A 153 -12.96 -16.58 5.25
C ASN A 153 -13.21 -15.62 4.07
N PRO A 154 -13.46 -14.32 4.33
CA PRO A 154 -13.78 -13.37 3.27
C PRO A 154 -12.60 -13.08 2.34
N TYR A 155 -11.37 -13.42 2.74
CA TYR A 155 -10.17 -13.15 1.98
C TYR A 155 -9.48 -14.46 1.52
N ALA A 156 -9.72 -14.86 0.26
CA ALA A 156 -9.17 -16.09 -0.32
C ALA A 156 -7.63 -16.04 -0.58
N GLY A 157 -6.99 -14.86 -0.45
CA GLY A 157 -5.56 -14.68 -0.74
C GLY A 157 -4.64 -15.02 0.43
N GLY A 158 -5.16 -15.52 1.54
CA GLY A 158 -4.41 -15.90 2.73
C GLY A 158 -5.31 -16.40 3.85
N SER A 159 -4.80 -16.44 5.07
CA SER A 159 -5.53 -16.90 6.25
C SER A 159 -4.93 -16.38 7.54
N PHE A 160 -5.67 -16.50 8.61
CA PHE A 160 -5.16 -16.30 9.96
C PHE A 160 -4.09 -17.34 10.32
N VAL A 161 -2.97 -16.87 10.90
CA VAL A 161 -1.88 -17.70 11.40
C VAL A 161 -1.44 -17.24 12.80
N TYR A 162 -0.88 -18.14 13.61
CA TYR A 162 -0.43 -17.81 14.95
C TYR A 162 0.75 -18.67 15.41
N MET A 163 1.48 -18.19 16.42
CA MET A 163 2.56 -18.94 17.03
C MET A 163 2.65 -18.68 18.54
N ASN A 164 2.79 -19.77 19.31
CA ASN A 164 3.04 -19.74 20.75
C ASN A 164 4.55 -19.67 21.03
N ASN A 165 5.21 -18.63 20.55
CA ASN A 165 6.67 -18.49 20.59
C ASN A 165 7.19 -17.76 21.84
N GLY A 166 6.32 -17.29 22.73
CA GLY A 166 6.74 -16.57 23.95
C GLY A 166 7.73 -15.44 23.64
N PRO A 167 8.85 -15.33 24.37
CA PRO A 167 9.87 -14.31 24.12
C PRO A 167 10.79 -14.62 22.94
N SER A 168 10.63 -15.76 22.27
CA SER A 168 11.57 -16.22 21.23
C SER A 168 11.14 -15.76 19.85
N PHE A 169 11.48 -14.54 19.47
CA PHE A 169 11.19 -14.00 18.15
C PHE A 169 11.79 -14.83 17.00
N SER A 170 12.99 -15.42 17.20
CA SER A 170 13.66 -16.25 16.18
C SER A 170 12.87 -17.47 15.75
N LEU A 171 11.96 -17.98 16.57
CA LEU A 171 11.10 -19.11 16.21
C LEU A 171 10.16 -18.76 15.06
N LEU A 172 9.84 -17.49 14.86
CA LEU A 172 8.95 -17.03 13.77
C LEU A 172 9.48 -17.37 12.38
N THR A 173 10.80 -17.48 12.23
CA THR A 173 11.47 -17.80 10.96
C THR A 173 12.05 -19.21 10.88
N SER A 174 12.00 -19.98 11.96
CA SER A 174 12.60 -21.31 12.04
C SER A 174 11.60 -22.43 12.28
N THR A 175 10.36 -22.11 12.61
CA THR A 175 9.32 -23.08 12.98
C THR A 175 8.01 -22.76 12.24
N PRO A 176 7.33 -23.78 11.67
CA PRO A 176 6.02 -23.59 11.06
C PRO A 176 5.00 -23.01 12.05
N TRP A 177 4.21 -22.03 11.57
CA TRP A 177 3.12 -21.47 12.35
C TRP A 177 1.87 -22.33 12.24
N SER A 178 1.01 -22.23 13.24
CA SER A 178 -0.30 -22.85 13.23
C SER A 178 -1.33 -21.93 12.54
N SER A 179 -2.44 -22.50 12.07
CA SER A 179 -3.56 -21.75 11.48
C SER A 179 -4.89 -22.31 11.94
N PHE A 180 -5.94 -21.49 11.88
CA PHE A 180 -7.33 -21.97 11.92
C PHE A 180 -7.93 -21.88 10.52
N SER A 181 -8.28 -23.04 9.97
CA SER A 181 -8.95 -23.11 8.67
C SER A 181 -10.25 -22.28 8.68
N GLY A 182 -10.44 -21.48 7.65
CA GLY A 182 -11.65 -20.66 7.50
C GLY A 182 -11.70 -19.37 8.31
N TYR A 183 -10.59 -18.96 8.93
CA TYR A 183 -10.53 -17.71 9.68
C TYR A 183 -9.60 -16.70 9.02
N ASP A 184 -10.03 -15.44 9.01
CA ASP A 184 -9.21 -14.26 8.77
C ASP A 184 -9.23 -13.33 9.98
N LEU A 185 -8.15 -12.58 10.24
CA LEU A 185 -8.23 -11.42 11.13
C LEU A 185 -9.06 -10.31 10.48
N ALA A 186 -9.78 -9.52 11.28
CA ALA A 186 -10.45 -8.32 10.81
C ALA A 186 -9.41 -7.21 10.60
N ILE A 187 -8.89 -7.13 9.39
CA ILE A 187 -7.84 -6.19 8.97
C ILE A 187 -8.34 -5.22 7.91
N THR A 188 -7.64 -4.10 7.78
CA THR A 188 -7.59 -3.28 6.57
C THR A 188 -6.14 -3.16 6.16
N ALA A 189 -5.79 -3.44 4.90
CA ALA A 189 -4.45 -3.24 4.35
C ALA A 189 -4.55 -2.47 3.03
N ASN A 190 -3.86 -1.33 2.96
CA ASN A 190 -3.90 -0.42 1.82
C ASN A 190 -2.60 -0.51 1.02
N PHE A 191 -2.75 -0.59 -0.29
CA PHE A 191 -1.66 -0.74 -1.25
C PHE A 191 -1.72 0.34 -2.32
N SER A 192 -0.55 0.72 -2.82
CA SER A 192 -0.40 1.59 -3.98
C SER A 192 0.66 1.07 -4.95
N ASP A 193 0.72 1.65 -6.13
CA ASP A 193 1.81 1.47 -7.09
C ASP A 193 2.94 2.50 -6.91
N ASN A 194 2.86 3.31 -5.85
CA ASN A 194 3.89 4.29 -5.54
C ASN A 194 5.17 3.57 -5.10
N VAL A 195 6.19 3.60 -5.94
CA VAL A 195 7.54 3.17 -5.55
C VAL A 195 8.11 4.22 -4.60
N PRO A 196 8.44 3.89 -3.34
CA PRO A 196 9.07 4.84 -2.42
C PRO A 196 10.34 5.41 -3.04
N GLY A 197 10.44 6.72 -3.15
CA GLY A 197 11.59 7.41 -3.76
C GLY A 197 11.52 7.59 -5.27
N ALA A 198 10.47 7.14 -5.95
CA ALA A 198 10.18 7.61 -7.30
C ALA A 198 9.87 9.11 -7.21
N LEU A 199 10.78 9.94 -7.70
CA LEU A 199 10.49 11.35 -7.94
C LEU A 199 9.28 11.37 -8.88
N VAL A 200 8.11 11.70 -8.34
CA VAL A 200 6.95 12.02 -9.18
C VAL A 200 7.36 13.24 -9.97
N ALA A 201 7.84 13.03 -11.19
CA ALA A 201 8.09 14.15 -12.09
C ALA A 201 6.78 14.93 -12.17
N PRO A 202 6.77 16.23 -11.85
CA PRO A 202 5.55 17.00 -11.93
C PRO A 202 5.03 16.86 -13.36
N VAL A 203 3.92 16.15 -13.52
CA VAL A 203 3.26 16.01 -14.82
C VAL A 203 2.77 17.40 -15.18
N PRO A 204 3.29 18.05 -16.25
CA PRO A 204 2.80 19.37 -16.65
C PRO A 204 1.29 19.26 -16.84
N GLU A 205 0.52 20.02 -16.08
CA GLU A 205 -0.93 20.00 -16.20
C GLU A 205 -1.34 20.25 -17.67
N PRO A 206 -2.36 19.57 -18.18
CA PRO A 206 -2.81 19.74 -19.57
C PRO A 206 -3.04 21.21 -19.96
N ALA A 207 -3.46 22.02 -18.98
CA ALA A 207 -3.60 23.47 -19.14
C ALA A 207 -2.27 24.20 -19.39
N THR A 208 -1.18 23.78 -18.75
CA THR A 208 0.15 24.39 -18.92
C THR A 208 0.71 24.08 -20.31
N MET A 209 0.51 22.87 -20.81
CA MET A 209 0.93 22.48 -22.16
C MET A 209 0.09 23.18 -23.22
N LEU A 210 -1.22 23.34 -23.00
CA LEU A 210 -2.10 24.09 -23.88
C LEU A 210 -1.73 25.58 -23.92
N LEU A 211 -1.42 26.17 -22.76
CA LEU A 211 -1.02 27.57 -22.66
C LEU A 211 0.34 27.81 -23.35
N LEU A 212 1.29 26.90 -23.18
CA LEU A 212 2.60 26.96 -23.83
C LEU A 212 2.46 26.87 -25.35
N SER A 213 1.65 25.93 -25.85
CA SER A 213 1.43 25.72 -27.28
C SER A 213 0.70 26.89 -27.93
N THR A 214 -0.32 27.44 -27.28
CA THR A 214 -1.07 28.65 -27.77
C THR A 214 -0.22 29.92 -27.69
N GLY A 215 0.61 30.05 -26.64
CA GLY A 215 1.58 31.14 -26.49
C GLY A 215 2.61 31.14 -27.64
N LEU A 216 3.18 29.98 -27.92
CA LEU A 216 4.18 29.82 -28.98
C LEU A 216 3.58 30.12 -30.39
N ALA A 217 2.36 29.63 -30.64
CA ALA A 217 1.62 29.92 -31.88
C ALA A 217 1.34 31.45 -32.08
N GLY A 218 1.01 32.12 -30.96
CA GLY A 218 0.81 33.59 -30.96
C GLY A 218 2.11 34.35 -31.28
N VAL A 219 3.23 33.97 -30.75
CA VAL A 219 4.55 34.57 -31.04
C VAL A 219 4.94 34.39 -32.50
N VAL A 220 4.79 33.19 -33.05
CA VAL A 220 5.09 32.88 -34.45
C VAL A 220 4.21 33.70 -35.41
N ALA A 221 2.90 33.85 -35.10
CA ALA A 221 1.99 34.66 -35.88
C ALA A 221 2.37 36.15 -35.89
N LYS A 222 2.80 36.68 -34.72
CA LYS A 222 3.24 38.08 -34.59
C LYS A 222 4.53 38.36 -35.36
N VAL A 223 5.50 37.48 -35.32
CA VAL A 223 6.77 37.62 -36.08
C VAL A 223 6.53 37.57 -37.59
N LYS A 224 5.64 36.71 -38.06
CA LYS A 224 5.28 36.60 -39.49
C LYS A 224 4.54 37.84 -40.01
N ARG A 225 3.71 38.46 -39.18
CA ARG A 225 3.05 39.75 -39.52
C ARG A 225 4.06 40.90 -39.65
N ARG A 226 5.04 41.00 -38.75
CA ARG A 226 6.07 42.04 -38.82
C ARG A 226 6.90 41.92 -40.09
N LYS A 227 7.35 40.75 -40.50
CA LYS A 227 8.12 40.52 -41.74
C LYS A 227 7.34 40.91 -43.01
N ARG A 228 6.01 40.68 -43.01
CA ARG A 228 5.19 41.08 -44.17
C ARG A 228 5.02 42.60 -44.34
N ASN A 229 5.06 43.33 -43.23
CA ASN A 229 4.89 44.80 -43.29
C ASN A 229 6.22 45.49 -43.66
N SER A 230 7.38 44.92 -43.39
CA SER A 230 8.70 45.48 -43.73
C SER A 230 9.08 45.28 -45.19
N HIS A 231 8.36 44.47 -45.97
CA HIS A 231 8.56 44.32 -47.42
C HIS A 231 7.55 45.17 -48.28
N ARG A 232 6.77 46.03 -47.66
CA ARG A 232 5.80 46.91 -48.36
C ARG A 232 6.15 48.38 -48.29
N THR A 233 7.29 48.74 -47.71
CA THR A 233 7.90 50.08 -47.78
C THR A 233 9.16 49.98 -48.62
#